data_916cc33ecd8636e71a164bc3e2dfcd99
#
_entry.id   916cc33ecd8636e71a164bc3e2dfcd99
#
_cell.length_a   1.000
_cell.length_b   1.000
_cell.length_c   1.000
_cell.angle_alpha   90.00
_cell.angle_beta   90.00
_cell.angle_gamma   90.00
#
_symmetry.space_group_name_H-M   'P 1'
#
loop_
_entity.id
_entity.type
_entity.pdbx_description
1 polymer ?
#
loop_
_entity_poly.entity_id
_entity_poly.type
_entity_poly.pdbx_seq_one_letter_code
_entity_poly.pdbx_strand_id
1 'polypeptide(L)'
;RRLDGTTAIANCFEPGNVKSKFGAYGGADLGWVNNLIYKIGALFAITPEEGADSLIWLATSPEAGALRGEYVSKRRPITPSNQQATDMKLAEQLWELSEKLCQEIAARTVQE
;
A
#
# COMPACT_ATOMS: atom_id res chain seq x y z
N ARG A 1 8.67 -14.98 0.21
CA ARG A 1 9.59 -15.89 0.95
C ARG A 1 8.90 -16.57 2.11
N ARG A 2 8.28 -15.84 3.05
CA ARG A 2 7.61 -16.46 4.23
C ARG A 2 6.35 -17.25 3.86
N LEU A 3 5.78 -17.00 2.71
CA LEU A 3 4.62 -17.71 2.18
C LEU A 3 5.01 -18.80 1.18
N ASP A 4 6.31 -19.00 0.92
CA ASP A 4 6.79 -20.03 0.02
C ASP A 4 6.37 -21.42 0.52
N GLY A 5 5.86 -22.24 -0.37
CA GLY A 5 5.29 -23.55 -0.01
C GLY A 5 3.87 -23.52 0.56
N THR A 6 3.26 -22.34 0.72
CA THR A 6 1.85 -22.19 1.12
C THR A 6 0.95 -21.86 -0.07
N THR A 7 -0.36 -21.98 0.11
CA THR A 7 -1.36 -21.52 -0.85
C THR A 7 -1.67 -20.02 -0.76
N ALA A 8 -1.14 -19.34 0.27
CA ALA A 8 -1.35 -17.92 0.46
C ALA A 8 -0.53 -17.08 -0.52
N ILE A 9 -1.11 -16.02 -1.02
CA ILE A 9 -0.50 -15.08 -1.95
C ILE A 9 -0.57 -13.69 -1.31
N ALA A 10 0.54 -12.94 -1.39
CA ALA A 10 0.59 -11.54 -0.99
C ALA A 10 1.14 -10.72 -2.15
N ASN A 11 0.37 -9.74 -2.58
CA ASN A 11 0.77 -8.74 -3.56
C ASN A 11 0.40 -7.36 -3.01
N CYS A 12 1.01 -6.31 -3.53
CA CYS A 12 0.61 -4.94 -3.23
C CYS A 12 0.19 -4.21 -4.52
N PHE A 13 -0.62 -3.18 -4.37
CA PHE A 13 -1.06 -2.40 -5.53
C PHE A 13 -1.03 -0.90 -5.24
N GLU A 14 -0.91 -0.13 -6.30
CA GLU A 14 -1.01 1.32 -6.27
C GLU A 14 -2.35 1.75 -6.87
N PRO A 15 -3.22 2.40 -6.10
CA PRO A 15 -4.51 2.90 -6.61
C PRO A 15 -4.36 4.17 -7.43
N GLY A 16 -3.21 4.87 -7.37
CA GLY A 16 -3.04 6.19 -7.94
C GLY A 16 -3.62 7.30 -7.06
N ASN A 17 -3.81 8.49 -7.66
CA ASN A 17 -4.39 9.64 -6.96
C ASN A 17 -5.92 9.54 -6.97
N VAL A 18 -6.50 9.02 -5.89
CA VAL A 18 -7.94 8.76 -5.76
C VAL A 18 -8.63 9.90 -5.04
N LYS A 19 -9.80 10.33 -5.52
CA LYS A 19 -10.71 11.25 -4.82
C LYS A 19 -11.22 10.60 -3.54
N SER A 20 -10.57 10.86 -2.42
CA SER A 20 -10.97 10.34 -1.12
C SER A 20 -10.88 11.43 -0.05
N LYS A 21 -11.51 11.18 1.10
CA LYS A 21 -11.39 12.07 2.26
C LYS A 21 -10.03 11.98 2.95
N PHE A 22 -9.12 11.11 2.49
CA PHE A 22 -7.83 10.87 3.13
C PHE A 22 -6.98 12.15 3.23
N GLY A 23 -6.95 12.99 2.21
CA GLY A 23 -6.24 14.27 2.23
C GLY A 23 -6.96 15.38 3.01
N ALA A 24 -8.25 15.22 3.30
CA ALA A 24 -9.02 16.23 4.05
C ALA A 24 -8.75 16.17 5.56
N TYR A 25 -8.29 15.05 6.10
CA TYR A 25 -8.00 14.88 7.52
C TYR A 25 -6.56 15.29 7.93
N GLY A 26 -5.66 15.48 6.97
CA GLY A 26 -4.26 15.86 7.22
C GLY A 26 -4.00 17.37 7.21
N GLY A 27 -5.00 18.17 6.94
CA GLY A 27 -4.86 19.60 6.73
C GLY A 27 -5.27 20.44 7.93
N ALA A 28 -4.64 20.26 9.08
CA ALA A 28 -4.65 21.33 10.06
C ALA A 28 -3.92 22.55 9.45
N ASP A 29 -4.65 23.63 9.21
CA ASP A 29 -4.19 25.02 8.99
C ASP A 29 -3.00 25.30 8.04
N LEU A 30 -2.87 24.56 6.97
CA LEU A 30 -1.81 24.81 5.96
C LEU A 30 -2.18 25.92 4.95
N GLY A 31 -3.10 26.83 5.33
CA GLY A 31 -3.38 28.05 4.58
C GLY A 31 -4.07 27.86 3.21
N TRP A 32 -4.46 28.96 2.61
CA TRP A 32 -5.19 29.01 1.34
C TRP A 32 -4.42 28.39 0.16
N VAL A 33 -3.08 28.43 0.17
CA VAL A 33 -2.23 27.88 -0.89
C VAL A 33 -2.35 26.36 -0.97
N ASN A 34 -2.31 25.66 0.17
CA ASN A 34 -2.48 24.21 0.19
C ASN A 34 -3.89 23.77 -0.22
N ASN A 35 -4.90 24.56 0.16
CA ASN A 35 -6.25 24.29 -0.28
C ASN A 35 -6.41 24.44 -1.80
N LEU A 36 -5.72 25.40 -2.39
CA LEU A 36 -5.68 25.58 -3.85
C LEU A 36 -4.96 24.40 -4.54
N ILE A 37 -3.80 23.99 -4.03
CA ILE A 37 -3.04 22.84 -4.56
C ILE A 37 -3.88 21.55 -4.46
N TYR A 38 -4.58 21.35 -3.32
CA TYR A 38 -5.47 20.21 -3.13
C TYR A 38 -6.62 20.22 -4.14
N LYS A 39 -7.26 21.38 -4.37
CA LYS A 39 -8.34 21.51 -5.37
C LYS A 39 -7.85 21.23 -6.79
N ILE A 40 -6.67 21.71 -7.15
CA ILE A 40 -6.08 21.43 -8.47
C ILE A 40 -5.74 19.94 -8.59
N GLY A 41 -5.13 19.34 -7.57
CA GLY A 41 -4.84 17.90 -7.53
C GLY A 41 -6.10 17.01 -7.63
N ALA A 42 -7.21 17.46 -7.04
CA ALA A 42 -8.48 16.75 -7.10
C ALA A 42 -9.12 16.75 -8.50
N LEU A 43 -8.76 17.70 -9.38
CA LEU A 43 -9.23 17.70 -10.79
C LEU A 43 -8.64 16.56 -11.60
N PHE A 44 -7.44 16.09 -11.22
CA PHE A 44 -6.74 14.98 -11.89
C PHE A 44 -6.88 13.66 -11.14
N ALA A 45 -7.64 13.64 -10.05
CA ALA A 45 -7.83 12.43 -9.26
C ALA A 45 -8.90 11.54 -9.90
N ILE A 46 -8.61 10.24 -9.91
CA ILE A 46 -9.52 9.20 -10.38
C ILE A 46 -10.62 8.90 -9.34
N THR A 47 -11.67 8.23 -9.75
CA THR A 47 -12.75 7.83 -8.84
C THR A 47 -12.30 6.71 -7.89
N PRO A 48 -12.97 6.50 -6.75
CA PRO A 48 -12.71 5.35 -5.88
C PRO A 48 -12.85 4.01 -6.58
N GLU A 49 -13.80 3.88 -7.51
CA GLU A 49 -14.04 2.68 -8.31
C GLU A 49 -12.85 2.39 -9.23
N GLU A 50 -12.33 3.42 -9.91
CA GLU A 50 -11.13 3.30 -10.75
C GLU A 50 -9.90 2.97 -9.89
N GLY A 51 -9.78 3.55 -8.68
CA GLY A 51 -8.71 3.25 -7.75
C GLY A 51 -8.75 1.81 -7.23
N ALA A 52 -9.93 1.24 -7.07
CA ALA A 52 -10.12 -0.13 -6.63
C ALA A 52 -9.90 -1.18 -7.74
N ASP A 53 -9.84 -0.78 -8.99
CA ASP A 53 -9.80 -1.68 -10.15
C ASP A 53 -8.68 -2.72 -10.09
N SER A 54 -7.46 -2.31 -9.75
CA SER A 54 -6.32 -3.23 -9.61
C SER A 54 -6.48 -4.20 -8.44
N LEU A 55 -7.13 -3.78 -7.35
CA LEU A 55 -7.42 -4.64 -6.21
C LEU A 55 -8.45 -5.71 -6.58
N ILE A 56 -9.53 -5.32 -7.26
CA ILE A 56 -10.57 -6.24 -7.71
C ILE A 56 -9.96 -7.25 -8.68
N TRP A 57 -9.16 -6.80 -9.63
CA TRP A 57 -8.47 -7.68 -10.56
C TRP A 57 -7.55 -8.68 -9.84
N LEU A 58 -6.75 -8.24 -8.85
CA LEU A 58 -5.91 -9.12 -8.04
C LEU A 58 -6.71 -10.17 -7.27
N ALA A 59 -7.91 -9.83 -6.82
CA ALA A 59 -8.77 -10.73 -6.05
C ALA A 59 -9.57 -11.72 -6.90
N THR A 60 -9.85 -11.38 -8.16
CA THR A 60 -10.85 -12.11 -8.97
C THR A 60 -10.31 -12.69 -10.27
N SER A 61 -9.21 -12.17 -10.82
CA SER A 61 -8.68 -12.62 -12.09
C SER A 61 -7.84 -13.90 -11.96
N PRO A 62 -8.08 -14.92 -12.77
CA PRO A 62 -7.22 -16.09 -12.85
C PRO A 62 -5.75 -15.76 -13.20
N GLU A 63 -5.54 -14.71 -14.01
CA GLU A 63 -4.20 -14.24 -14.40
C GLU A 63 -3.42 -13.74 -13.19
N ALA A 64 -4.09 -13.10 -12.25
CA ALA A 64 -3.46 -12.61 -11.01
C ALA A 64 -3.10 -13.74 -10.04
N GLY A 65 -3.71 -14.91 -10.17
CA GLY A 65 -3.48 -16.06 -9.28
C GLY A 65 -2.06 -16.63 -9.32
N ALA A 66 -1.29 -16.33 -10.36
CA ALA A 66 0.10 -16.72 -10.50
C ALA A 66 1.09 -15.69 -9.90
N LEU A 67 0.64 -14.48 -9.60
CA LEU A 67 1.48 -13.40 -9.08
C LEU A 67 1.81 -13.61 -7.60
N ARG A 68 3.08 -13.47 -7.23
CA ARG A 68 3.55 -13.62 -5.85
C ARG A 68 4.58 -12.56 -5.52
N GLY A 69 4.28 -11.69 -4.55
CA GLY A 69 5.18 -10.64 -4.11
C GLY A 69 5.30 -9.48 -5.11
N GLU A 70 4.32 -9.33 -5.99
CA GLU A 70 4.35 -8.34 -7.05
C GLU A 70 3.76 -6.99 -6.59
N TYR A 71 4.30 -5.92 -7.17
CA TYR A 71 3.76 -4.57 -7.08
C TYR A 71 2.98 -4.27 -8.36
N VAL A 72 1.69 -3.98 -8.22
CA VAL A 72 0.75 -3.91 -9.34
C VAL A 72 0.18 -2.51 -9.50
N SER A 73 0.14 -2.03 -10.72
CA SER A 73 -0.58 -0.81 -11.11
C SER A 73 -1.29 -1.06 -12.44
N LYS A 74 -2.52 -0.59 -12.56
CA LYS A 74 -3.34 -0.75 -13.78
C LYS A 74 -3.38 -2.20 -14.29
N ARG A 75 -3.67 -3.15 -13.39
CA ARG A 75 -3.77 -4.60 -13.65
C ARG A 75 -2.51 -5.25 -14.24
N ARG A 76 -1.33 -4.72 -13.92
CA ARG A 76 -0.06 -5.30 -14.36
C ARG A 76 1.03 -5.12 -13.32
N PRO A 77 1.95 -6.08 -13.20
CA PRO A 77 3.15 -5.90 -12.40
C PRO A 77 3.99 -4.75 -12.93
N ILE A 78 4.51 -3.95 -12.01
CA ILE A 78 5.44 -2.85 -12.31
C ILE A 78 6.63 -2.91 -11.35
N THR A 79 7.76 -2.40 -11.79
CA THR A 79 8.92 -2.24 -10.91
C THR A 79 8.76 -0.98 -10.07
N PRO A 80 8.89 -1.05 -8.74
CA PRO A 80 8.91 0.12 -7.89
C PRO A 80 10.04 1.09 -8.30
N SER A 81 9.76 2.39 -8.28
CA SER A 81 10.76 3.42 -8.62
C SER A 81 11.88 3.53 -7.57
N ASN A 82 11.58 3.18 -6.32
CA ASN A 82 12.58 3.17 -5.25
C ASN A 82 13.26 1.80 -5.17
N GLN A 83 14.57 1.76 -5.38
CA GLN A 83 15.38 0.54 -5.30
C GLN A 83 15.33 -0.15 -3.92
N GLN A 84 15.10 0.59 -2.86
CA GLN A 84 14.94 0.01 -1.51
C GLN A 84 13.73 -0.92 -1.41
N ALA A 85 12.70 -0.72 -2.23
CA ALA A 85 11.52 -1.57 -2.25
C ALA A 85 11.80 -3.01 -2.73
N THR A 86 12.91 -3.22 -3.42
CA THR A 86 13.36 -4.53 -3.91
C THR A 86 14.54 -5.09 -3.13
N ASP A 87 15.04 -4.36 -2.12
CA ASP A 87 16.13 -4.80 -1.27
C ASP A 87 15.66 -5.87 -0.27
N MET A 88 16.06 -7.10 -0.53
CA MET A 88 15.67 -8.26 0.28
C MET A 88 16.25 -8.24 1.70
N LYS A 89 17.44 -7.66 1.89
CA LYS A 89 18.05 -7.53 3.20
C LYS A 89 17.31 -6.50 4.05
N LEU A 90 16.97 -5.38 3.44
CA LEU A 90 16.18 -4.34 4.10
C LEU A 90 14.77 -4.84 4.47
N ALA A 91 14.14 -5.61 3.59
CA ALA A 91 12.85 -6.24 3.86
C ALA A 91 12.89 -7.21 5.04
N GLU A 92 13.97 -7.99 5.17
CA GLU A 92 14.18 -8.90 6.29
C GLU A 92 14.35 -8.12 7.62
N GLN A 93 15.20 -7.11 7.63
CA GLN A 93 15.41 -6.25 8.80
C GLN A 93 14.13 -5.53 9.23
N LEU A 94 13.35 -5.03 8.27
CA LEU A 94 12.06 -4.40 8.56
C LEU A 94 11.07 -5.39 9.20
N TRP A 95 11.05 -6.62 8.69
CA TRP A 95 10.21 -7.66 9.25
C TRP A 95 10.58 -7.99 10.69
N GLU A 96 11.87 -8.24 10.96
CA GLU A 96 12.37 -8.54 12.31
C GLU A 96 12.07 -7.42 13.30
N LEU A 97 12.30 -6.16 12.88
CA LEU A 97 11.96 -5.00 13.70
C LEU A 97 10.46 -4.93 14.00
N SER A 98 9.62 -5.20 13.00
CA SER A 98 8.16 -5.17 13.15
C SER A 98 7.68 -6.27 14.12
N GLU A 99 8.19 -7.48 14.01
CA GLU A 99 7.89 -8.57 14.95
C GLU A 99 8.29 -8.21 16.38
N LYS A 100 9.49 -7.67 16.56
CA LYS A 100 9.97 -7.23 17.88
C LYS A 100 9.05 -6.18 18.50
N LEU A 101 8.68 -5.15 17.74
CA LEU A 101 7.78 -4.10 18.21
C LEU A 101 6.39 -4.64 18.57
N CYS A 102 5.84 -5.55 17.77
CA CYS A 102 4.56 -6.20 18.07
C CYS A 102 4.63 -7.02 19.37
N GLN A 103 5.71 -7.76 19.60
CA GLN A 103 5.91 -8.54 20.82
C GLN A 103 6.05 -7.64 22.05
N GLU A 104 6.81 -6.55 21.97
CA GLU A 104 6.97 -5.59 23.06
C GLU A 104 5.63 -4.94 23.45
N ILE A 105 4.80 -4.57 22.46
CA ILE A 105 3.47 -3.99 22.69
C ILE A 105 2.55 -5.03 23.34
N ALA A 106 2.50 -6.27 22.81
CA ALA A 106 1.69 -7.34 23.36
C ALA A 106 2.06 -7.65 24.82
N ALA A 107 3.36 -7.65 25.15
CA ALA A 107 3.81 -7.89 26.52
C ALA A 107 3.39 -6.78 27.49
N ARG A 108 3.33 -5.53 27.05
CA ARG A 108 2.84 -4.40 27.87
C ARG A 108 1.34 -4.48 28.13
N THR A 109 0.55 -4.83 27.11
CA THR A 109 -0.92 -4.91 27.21
C THR A 109 -1.40 -6.03 28.15
N VAL A 110 -0.59 -7.06 28.39
CA VAL A 110 -0.92 -8.16 29.32
C VAL A 110 -0.62 -7.80 30.79
N GLN A 111 0.13 -6.73 31.06
CA GLN A 111 0.51 -6.27 32.41
C GLN A 111 -0.43 -5.19 32.98
N GLU A 112 -1.37 -4.69 32.19
CA GLU A 112 -2.46 -3.80 32.62
C GLU A 112 -3.76 -4.59 32.87
#